data_6d7ea2192794457ce3546adedd90aebc
#
_entry.id   6d7ea2192794457ce3546adedd90aebc
#
_cell.length_a   1.000
_cell.length_b   1.000
_cell.length_c   1.000
_cell.angle_alpha   90.00
_cell.angle_beta   90.00
_cell.angle_gamma   90.00
#
_symmetry.space_group_name_H-M   'P 1'
#
loop_
_entity.id
_entity.type
_entity.pdbx_description
1 polymer ?
#
loop_
_entity_poly.entity_id
_entity_poly.type
_entity_poly.pdbx_seq_one_letter_code
_entity_poly.pdbx_strand_id
1 'polypeptide(L)'
;KYTDPLIMAKGGYGLETDYSMNFLPQYENGAESVWAIQYSINDGTYNGNLNWGMGLTTPQILGCCDFHKPSQNLVNAFKTDSQGKPLFSTYDNENYEVATDNVDPRLFHTVGMPGFPYKYNEGYIIQKNDDWSRSKGLYGYYVSLKENVDPDCDCLKKGSYWASSLNHIVIRYADVLLMRAEALIQLND
;
A
#
# COMPACT_ATOMS: atom_id res chain seq x y z
N LYS A 1 6.90 20.75 -18.79
CA LYS A 1 6.02 21.95 -18.90
C LYS A 1 4.64 21.74 -18.26
N TYR A 2 3.98 20.59 -18.48
CA TYR A 2 2.63 20.33 -17.95
C TYR A 2 2.59 20.00 -16.47
N THR A 3 3.68 19.55 -15.89
CA THR A 3 3.79 19.23 -14.45
C THR A 3 4.13 20.44 -13.58
N ASP A 4 4.67 21.52 -14.18
CA ASP A 4 5.12 22.69 -13.42
C ASP A 4 4.03 23.38 -12.58
N PRO A 5 2.76 23.56 -13.06
CA PRO A 5 1.70 24.11 -12.23
C PRO A 5 1.37 23.27 -11.00
N LEU A 6 1.43 21.94 -11.09
CA LEU A 6 1.19 21.05 -9.97
C LEU A 6 2.33 21.15 -8.94
N ILE A 7 3.58 21.15 -9.44
CA ILE A 7 4.78 21.20 -8.60
C ILE A 7 4.97 22.53 -7.91
N MET A 8 4.61 23.62 -8.58
CA MET A 8 4.68 24.97 -8.00
C MET A 8 3.56 25.28 -7.00
N ALA A 9 2.89 24.24 -6.51
CA ALA A 9 1.79 24.31 -5.54
C ALA A 9 0.60 25.20 -5.97
N LYS A 10 0.53 25.58 -7.22
CA LYS A 10 -0.61 26.37 -7.76
C LYS A 10 -1.90 25.56 -7.80
N GLY A 11 -1.80 24.23 -7.73
CA GLY A 11 -2.92 23.30 -7.63
C GLY A 11 -3.30 22.93 -6.19
N GLY A 12 -2.57 23.39 -5.18
CA GLY A 12 -2.80 23.03 -3.78
C GLY A 12 -2.32 21.62 -3.41
N TYR A 13 -1.55 20.96 -4.28
CA TYR A 13 -1.00 19.62 -4.01
C TYR A 13 0.28 19.67 -3.17
N GLY A 14 0.50 18.64 -2.37
CA GLY A 14 1.70 18.46 -1.56
C GLY A 14 1.87 17.00 -1.16
N LEU A 15 3.04 16.65 -0.61
CA LEU A 15 3.22 15.33 0.00
C LEU A 15 2.52 15.27 1.35
N GLU A 16 1.92 14.14 1.68
CA GLU A 16 1.39 13.90 3.02
C GLU A 16 2.53 13.90 4.05
N THR A 17 2.22 14.33 5.27
CA THR A 17 3.20 14.37 6.37
C THR A 17 3.60 12.99 6.85
N ASP A 18 2.72 12.01 6.69
CA ASP A 18 2.96 10.61 6.95
C ASP A 18 2.54 9.79 5.72
N TYR A 19 3.44 8.91 5.27
CA TYR A 19 3.20 8.09 4.09
C TYR A 19 1.93 7.22 4.18
N SER A 20 1.59 6.75 5.39
CA SER A 20 0.41 5.92 5.63
C SER A 20 -0.90 6.62 5.29
N MET A 21 -0.96 7.95 5.41
CA MET A 21 -2.15 8.76 5.16
C MET A 21 -2.70 8.56 3.74
N ASN A 22 -1.82 8.29 2.78
CA ASN A 22 -2.23 7.99 1.40
C ASN A 22 -3.12 6.75 1.25
N PHE A 23 -3.19 5.87 2.27
CA PHE A 23 -3.82 4.55 2.17
C PHE A 23 -4.83 4.29 3.29
N LEU A 24 -5.26 5.33 3.97
CA LEU A 24 -6.20 5.26 5.09
C LEU A 24 -7.49 6.03 4.77
N PRO A 25 -8.68 5.44 5.03
CA PRO A 25 -9.96 6.03 4.64
C PRO A 25 -10.20 7.44 5.20
N GLN A 26 -9.70 7.74 6.40
CA GLN A 26 -9.88 9.04 7.04
C GLN A 26 -9.10 10.18 6.39
N TYR A 27 -8.18 9.89 5.46
CA TYR A 27 -7.34 10.87 4.77
C TYR A 27 -7.58 10.89 3.25
N GLU A 28 -8.69 10.32 2.81
CA GLU A 28 -9.04 10.31 1.39
C GLU A 28 -9.14 11.71 0.81
N ASN A 29 -8.76 11.84 -0.48
CA ASN A 29 -8.71 13.11 -1.18
C ASN A 29 -7.82 14.17 -0.51
N GLY A 30 -6.79 13.72 0.21
CA GLY A 30 -5.79 14.56 0.84
C GLY A 30 -4.88 15.28 -0.16
N ALA A 31 -3.91 16.01 0.37
CA ALA A 31 -3.04 16.89 -0.43
C ALA A 31 -2.24 16.15 -1.52
N GLU A 32 -1.96 14.87 -1.34
CA GLU A 32 -1.20 14.06 -2.28
C GLU A 32 -2.06 13.39 -3.36
N SER A 33 -3.38 13.32 -3.20
CA SER A 33 -4.29 12.67 -4.15
C SER A 33 -4.54 13.57 -5.37
N VAL A 34 -3.88 13.29 -6.50
CA VAL A 34 -4.07 14.04 -7.76
C VAL A 34 -5.25 13.48 -8.55
N TRP A 35 -5.37 12.16 -8.63
CA TRP A 35 -6.49 11.49 -9.26
C TRP A 35 -6.78 10.16 -8.55
N ALA A 36 -8.04 10.00 -8.13
CA ALA A 36 -8.52 8.80 -7.48
C ALA A 36 -9.89 8.38 -8.02
N ILE A 37 -10.10 7.06 -8.12
CA ILE A 37 -11.43 6.48 -8.34
C ILE A 37 -12.15 6.55 -6.99
N GLN A 38 -13.32 7.23 -7.00
CA GLN A 38 -14.11 7.42 -5.79
C GLN A 38 -15.03 6.25 -5.55
N TYR A 39 -15.05 5.76 -4.32
CA TYR A 39 -15.95 4.72 -3.86
C TYR A 39 -16.82 5.22 -2.71
N SER A 40 -17.93 4.53 -2.45
CA SER A 40 -18.87 4.90 -1.40
C SER A 40 -19.55 3.69 -0.78
N ILE A 41 -19.94 3.81 0.48
CA ILE A 41 -20.75 2.83 1.23
C ILE A 41 -21.91 3.56 1.88
N ASN A 42 -23.05 2.88 2.03
CA ASN A 42 -24.25 3.44 2.67
C ASN A 42 -24.78 4.72 1.97
N ASP A 43 -24.60 4.80 0.67
CA ASP A 43 -24.94 5.96 -0.17
C ASP A 43 -26.41 5.93 -0.68
N GLY A 44 -27.23 5.03 -0.12
CA GLY A 44 -28.63 4.86 -0.51
C GLY A 44 -28.86 3.86 -1.66
N THR A 45 -27.81 3.34 -2.28
CA THR A 45 -27.91 2.25 -3.26
C THR A 45 -27.86 0.88 -2.57
N TYR A 46 -28.32 -0.18 -3.25
CA TYR A 46 -28.39 -1.53 -2.67
C TYR A 46 -27.05 -2.08 -2.23
N ASN A 47 -25.98 -1.83 -2.99
CA ASN A 47 -24.64 -2.36 -2.73
C ASN A 47 -23.61 -1.26 -2.42
N GLY A 48 -23.97 0.00 -2.54
CA GLY A 48 -22.99 1.08 -2.59
C GLY A 48 -22.17 1.05 -3.89
N ASN A 49 -21.30 2.02 -4.05
CA ASN A 49 -20.26 2.01 -5.08
C ASN A 49 -18.95 1.58 -4.42
N LEU A 50 -18.74 0.26 -4.31
CA LEU A 50 -17.65 -0.32 -3.52
C LEU A 50 -16.46 -0.75 -4.39
N ASN A 51 -15.27 -0.63 -3.81
CA ASN A 51 -14.05 -1.25 -4.34
C ASN A 51 -14.06 -2.77 -4.04
N TRP A 52 -14.45 -3.56 -5.01
CA TRP A 52 -14.44 -5.02 -4.93
C TRP A 52 -13.06 -5.62 -5.23
N GLY A 53 -12.14 -4.83 -5.79
CA GLY A 53 -10.79 -5.26 -6.12
C GLY A 53 -9.97 -5.61 -4.88
N MET A 54 -10.26 -5.00 -3.74
CA MET A 54 -9.58 -5.30 -2.48
C MET A 54 -9.73 -6.77 -2.05
N GLY A 55 -10.80 -7.45 -2.43
CA GLY A 55 -10.97 -8.87 -2.15
C GLY A 55 -9.80 -9.72 -2.65
N LEU A 56 -9.16 -9.33 -3.76
CA LEU A 56 -7.99 -10.03 -4.32
C LEU A 56 -6.75 -9.93 -3.44
N THR A 57 -6.65 -8.89 -2.64
CA THR A 57 -5.50 -8.63 -1.74
C THR A 57 -5.79 -9.00 -0.29
N THR A 58 -7.05 -9.26 0.06
CA THR A 58 -7.48 -9.57 1.44
C THR A 58 -6.96 -10.94 1.88
N PRO A 59 -6.29 -11.03 3.06
CA PRO A 59 -5.85 -12.30 3.62
C PRO A 59 -6.99 -13.29 3.87
N GLN A 60 -6.71 -14.60 3.83
CA GLN A 60 -7.73 -15.65 3.97
C GLN A 60 -8.50 -15.58 5.29
N ILE A 61 -7.84 -15.33 6.40
CA ILE A 61 -8.49 -15.23 7.72
C ILE A 61 -9.56 -14.13 7.76
N LEU A 62 -9.41 -13.12 6.90
CA LEU A 62 -10.33 -12.00 6.80
C LEU A 62 -11.44 -12.23 5.75
N GLY A 63 -11.50 -13.41 5.13
CA GLY A 63 -12.65 -13.84 4.34
C GLY A 63 -12.45 -13.91 2.83
N CYS A 64 -11.24 -13.71 2.29
CA CYS A 64 -10.91 -13.87 0.84
C CYS A 64 -9.43 -14.24 0.68
N CYS A 65 -9.01 -14.04 -0.36
CA CYS A 65 -8.56 -14.65 -1.59
C CYS A 65 -7.05 -14.68 -1.60
N ASP A 66 -6.39 -13.63 -1.01
CA ASP A 66 -4.93 -13.52 -0.84
C ASP A 66 -4.15 -13.86 -2.13
N PHE A 67 -4.57 -13.27 -3.27
CA PHE A 67 -3.95 -13.55 -4.57
C PHE A 67 -2.82 -12.59 -4.92
N HIS A 68 -2.95 -11.30 -4.62
CA HIS A 68 -1.92 -10.30 -4.92
C HIS A 68 -0.92 -10.21 -3.77
N LYS A 69 -0.14 -11.27 -3.62
CA LYS A 69 0.82 -11.38 -2.52
C LYS A 69 2.13 -10.65 -2.82
N PRO A 70 2.69 -9.93 -1.83
CA PRO A 70 4.05 -9.43 -1.93
C PRO A 70 5.06 -10.60 -2.03
N SER A 71 5.98 -10.50 -2.97
CA SER A 71 7.07 -11.48 -3.10
C SER A 71 8.21 -11.18 -2.12
N GLN A 72 9.04 -12.19 -1.85
CA GLN A 72 10.30 -11.99 -1.11
C GLN A 72 11.20 -10.97 -1.80
N ASN A 73 11.24 -10.99 -3.13
CA ASN A 73 12.04 -10.03 -3.90
C ASN A 73 11.57 -8.59 -3.71
N LEU A 74 10.26 -8.35 -3.64
CA LEU A 74 9.72 -7.03 -3.30
C LEU A 74 10.18 -6.59 -1.91
N VAL A 75 10.10 -7.46 -0.91
CA VAL A 75 10.55 -7.16 0.46
C VAL A 75 12.03 -6.82 0.49
N ASN A 76 12.85 -7.63 -0.19
CA ASN A 76 14.28 -7.39 -0.30
C ASN A 76 14.61 -6.04 -0.96
N ALA A 77 13.81 -5.61 -1.94
CA ALA A 77 14.01 -4.34 -2.63
C ALA A 77 13.85 -3.09 -1.74
N PHE A 78 13.24 -3.24 -0.56
CA PHE A 78 13.19 -2.18 0.45
C PHE A 78 14.46 -2.09 1.31
N LYS A 79 15.40 -3.04 1.22
CA LYS A 79 16.64 -3.00 2.02
C LYS A 79 17.47 -1.78 1.68
N THR A 80 18.07 -1.20 2.72
CA THR A 80 18.94 -0.03 2.62
C THR A 80 20.27 -0.29 3.31
N ASP A 81 21.25 0.55 3.01
CA ASP A 81 22.45 0.65 3.83
C ASP A 81 22.17 1.39 5.16
N SER A 82 23.19 1.53 5.99
CA SER A 82 23.10 2.24 7.28
C SER A 82 22.81 3.75 7.16
N GLN A 83 22.85 4.29 5.95
CA GLN A 83 22.53 5.70 5.63
C GLN A 83 21.16 5.85 4.99
N GLY A 84 20.40 4.75 4.85
CA GLY A 84 19.08 4.74 4.21
C GLY A 84 19.11 4.74 2.69
N LYS A 85 20.24 4.46 2.04
CA LYS A 85 20.32 4.39 0.59
C LYS A 85 19.96 3.00 0.08
N PRO A 86 19.20 2.88 -1.02
CA PRO A 86 18.80 1.59 -1.58
C PRO A 86 20.00 0.73 -2.00
N LEU A 87 19.90 -0.58 -1.77
CA LEU A 87 20.91 -1.56 -2.15
C LEU A 87 20.69 -2.06 -3.59
N PHE A 88 20.82 -1.22 -4.60
CA PHE A 88 20.44 -1.52 -6.00
C PHE A 88 21.04 -2.81 -6.57
N SER A 89 22.28 -3.14 -6.22
CA SER A 89 23.02 -4.27 -6.82
C SER A 89 23.07 -5.50 -5.93
N THR A 90 22.65 -5.40 -4.67
CA THR A 90 22.85 -6.47 -3.66
C THR A 90 21.60 -6.77 -2.83
N TYR A 91 20.47 -6.10 -3.10
CA TYR A 91 19.26 -6.22 -2.30
C TYR A 91 18.71 -7.66 -2.25
N ASP A 92 18.93 -8.46 -3.28
CA ASP A 92 18.42 -9.83 -3.44
C ASP A 92 19.45 -10.93 -3.13
N ASN A 93 20.69 -10.58 -2.75
CA ASN A 93 21.70 -11.57 -2.37
C ASN A 93 21.29 -12.42 -1.18
N GLU A 94 20.59 -11.81 -0.23
CA GLU A 94 20.06 -12.47 0.97
C GLU A 94 18.66 -11.96 1.28
N ASN A 95 17.83 -12.81 1.88
CA ASN A 95 16.49 -12.42 2.30
C ASN A 95 16.55 -11.43 3.47
N TYR A 96 15.60 -10.51 3.46
CA TYR A 96 15.42 -9.53 4.53
C TYR A 96 15.17 -10.20 5.89
N GLU A 97 15.94 -9.77 6.89
CA GLU A 97 15.81 -10.20 8.28
C GLU A 97 15.47 -9.00 9.19
N VAL A 98 14.28 -9.07 9.81
CA VAL A 98 13.73 -7.98 10.64
C VAL A 98 14.67 -7.50 11.73
N ALA A 99 15.46 -8.44 12.31
CA ALA A 99 16.31 -8.13 13.46
C ALA A 99 17.62 -7.42 13.11
N THR A 100 18.08 -7.51 11.86
CA THR A 100 19.44 -7.10 11.47
C THR A 100 19.52 -6.11 10.34
N ASP A 101 18.54 -6.13 9.46
CA ASP A 101 18.60 -5.35 8.22
C ASP A 101 17.96 -3.97 8.37
N ASN A 102 18.57 -2.98 7.74
CA ASN A 102 17.96 -1.68 7.56
C ASN A 102 17.01 -1.71 6.36
N VAL A 103 15.88 -1.04 6.47
CA VAL A 103 14.89 -0.95 5.39
C VAL A 103 14.31 0.45 5.26
N ASP A 104 13.83 0.76 4.09
CA ASP A 104 12.92 1.88 3.88
C ASP A 104 11.62 1.63 4.67
N PRO A 105 11.21 2.56 5.57
CA PRO A 105 10.04 2.36 6.43
C PRO A 105 8.73 2.15 5.66
N ARG A 106 8.65 2.54 4.37
CA ARG A 106 7.50 2.25 3.52
C ARG A 106 7.21 0.76 3.34
N LEU A 107 8.19 -0.12 3.65
CA LEU A 107 7.96 -1.56 3.70
C LEU A 107 6.80 -1.90 4.63
N PHE A 108 6.76 -1.36 5.84
CA PHE A 108 5.75 -1.63 6.86
C PHE A 108 4.36 -1.08 6.54
N HIS A 109 4.26 -0.20 5.53
CA HIS A 109 3.00 0.32 5.00
C HIS A 109 2.57 -0.39 3.70
N THR A 110 3.41 -1.29 3.19
CA THR A 110 3.20 -2.00 1.93
C THR A 110 2.97 -3.49 2.14
N VAL A 111 3.77 -4.10 3.01
CA VAL A 111 3.82 -5.53 3.24
C VAL A 111 3.49 -5.85 4.68
N GLY A 112 2.45 -6.65 4.88
CA GLY A 112 2.14 -7.26 6.16
C GLY A 112 3.02 -8.48 6.40
N MET A 113 3.74 -8.45 7.52
CA MET A 113 4.69 -9.49 7.89
C MET A 113 4.25 -10.18 9.20
N PRO A 114 4.52 -11.49 9.36
CA PRO A 114 4.25 -12.19 10.61
C PRO A 114 4.85 -11.47 11.83
N GLY A 115 4.05 -11.36 12.89
CA GLY A 115 4.40 -10.67 14.13
C GLY A 115 4.02 -9.19 14.15
N PHE A 116 3.59 -8.61 13.03
CA PHE A 116 3.15 -7.21 12.94
C PHE A 116 1.62 -7.09 12.86
N PRO A 117 1.04 -5.97 13.31
CA PRO A 117 -0.39 -5.72 13.20
C PRO A 117 -0.81 -5.52 11.75
N TYR A 118 -1.95 -6.11 11.36
CA TYR A 118 -2.56 -5.88 10.06
C TYR A 118 -3.27 -4.53 10.04
N LYS A 119 -2.90 -3.67 9.09
CA LYS A 119 -3.47 -2.32 8.95
C LYS A 119 -3.47 -1.52 10.26
N TYR A 120 -2.37 -1.69 11.03
CA TYR A 120 -2.13 -0.99 12.32
C TYR A 120 -3.07 -1.38 13.47
N ASN A 121 -3.93 -2.40 13.28
CA ASN A 121 -4.84 -2.88 14.30
C ASN A 121 -4.21 -4.01 15.13
N GLU A 122 -3.87 -3.71 16.36
CA GLU A 122 -3.24 -4.67 17.30
C GLU A 122 -4.14 -5.87 17.64
N GLY A 123 -5.43 -5.81 17.34
CA GLY A 123 -6.35 -6.95 17.44
C GLY A 123 -6.13 -8.01 16.36
N TYR A 124 -5.36 -7.71 15.31
CA TYR A 124 -5.13 -8.57 14.15
C TYR A 124 -3.64 -8.74 13.88
N ILE A 125 -2.93 -9.48 14.74
CA ILE A 125 -1.52 -9.78 14.54
C ILE A 125 -1.34 -10.89 13.50
N ILE A 126 -0.61 -10.59 12.43
CA ILE A 126 -0.33 -11.52 11.33
C ILE A 126 0.44 -12.72 11.85
N GLN A 127 -0.05 -13.92 11.57
CA GLN A 127 0.56 -15.17 12.00
C GLN A 127 1.26 -15.90 10.84
N LYS A 128 2.26 -16.70 11.18
CA LYS A 128 3.00 -17.53 10.23
C LYS A 128 2.28 -18.85 9.99
N ASN A 129 1.03 -18.79 9.47
CA ASN A 129 0.18 -19.94 9.23
C ASN A 129 -0.63 -19.79 7.93
N ASP A 130 -1.38 -20.86 7.55
CA ASP A 130 -2.18 -20.86 6.33
C ASP A 130 -3.46 -20.05 6.44
N ASP A 131 -3.90 -19.70 7.65
CA ASP A 131 -5.09 -18.87 7.84
C ASP A 131 -4.82 -17.43 7.34
N TRP A 132 -3.62 -16.93 7.57
CA TRP A 132 -3.20 -15.61 7.09
C TRP A 132 -2.76 -15.60 5.63
N SER A 133 -1.98 -16.62 5.24
CA SER A 133 -1.29 -16.63 3.95
C SER A 133 -1.67 -17.84 3.12
N ARG A 134 -2.36 -17.61 2.02
CA ARG A 134 -2.74 -18.65 1.06
C ARG A 134 -1.50 -19.39 0.55
N SER A 135 -1.51 -20.73 0.67
CA SER A 135 -0.45 -21.58 0.13
C SER A 135 0.96 -21.09 0.52
N LYS A 136 1.18 -20.88 1.81
CA LYS A 136 2.44 -20.35 2.36
C LYS A 136 3.70 -21.08 1.89
N GLY A 137 3.60 -22.39 1.65
CA GLY A 137 4.71 -23.20 1.17
C GLY A 137 5.16 -22.86 -0.25
N LEU A 138 4.28 -22.22 -1.04
CA LEU A 138 4.56 -21.80 -2.41
C LEU A 138 4.82 -20.29 -2.51
N TYR A 139 4.02 -19.48 -1.81
CA TYR A 139 4.00 -18.02 -1.96
C TYR A 139 4.55 -17.26 -0.75
N GLY A 140 4.98 -17.98 0.30
CA GLY A 140 5.49 -17.34 1.53
C GLY A 140 4.40 -16.80 2.44
N TYR A 141 4.83 -16.03 3.46
CA TYR A 141 3.96 -15.59 4.57
C TYR A 141 3.53 -14.13 4.49
N TYR A 142 4.00 -13.40 3.49
CA TYR A 142 3.66 -11.98 3.35
C TYR A 142 2.23 -11.81 2.85
N VAL A 143 1.57 -10.76 3.35
CA VAL A 143 0.24 -10.35 2.92
C VAL A 143 0.26 -8.89 2.47
N SER A 144 -0.66 -8.50 1.60
CA SER A 144 -0.72 -7.12 1.13
C SER A 144 -1.34 -6.21 2.19
N LEU A 145 -0.74 -5.03 2.39
CA LEU A 145 -1.36 -3.92 3.13
C LEU A 145 -1.94 -2.85 2.19
N LYS A 146 -1.61 -2.91 0.90
CA LYS A 146 -2.16 -1.97 -0.08
C LYS A 146 -3.58 -2.35 -0.48
N GLU A 147 -4.39 -1.34 -0.77
CA GLU A 147 -5.78 -1.49 -1.19
C GLU A 147 -6.67 -2.24 -0.19
N ASN A 148 -6.21 -2.36 1.06
CA ASN A 148 -6.94 -2.96 2.16
C ASN A 148 -7.22 -1.93 3.25
N VAL A 149 -8.21 -2.23 4.07
CA VAL A 149 -8.60 -1.41 5.22
C VAL A 149 -8.47 -2.21 6.50
N ASP A 150 -8.53 -1.52 7.64
CA ASP A 150 -8.66 -2.15 8.95
C ASP A 150 -9.92 -3.04 8.95
N PRO A 151 -9.83 -4.30 9.45
CA PRO A 151 -10.98 -5.20 9.55
C PRO A 151 -12.17 -4.64 10.33
N ASP A 152 -11.95 -3.68 11.21
CA ASP A 152 -12.98 -3.02 12.03
C ASP A 152 -13.46 -1.68 11.43
N CYS A 153 -12.97 -1.30 10.23
CA CYS A 153 -13.40 -0.07 9.56
C CYS A 153 -14.88 -0.10 9.18
N ASP A 154 -15.61 0.98 9.49
CA ASP A 154 -16.99 1.18 9.04
C ASP A 154 -17.10 1.33 7.50
N CYS A 155 -15.97 1.58 6.84
CA CYS A 155 -15.86 1.63 5.40
C CYS A 155 -15.92 0.25 4.73
N LEU A 156 -15.87 -0.84 5.50
CA LEU A 156 -15.79 -2.22 5.03
C LEU A 156 -17.17 -2.87 4.94
N LYS A 157 -17.50 -3.43 3.78
CA LYS A 157 -18.65 -4.31 3.61
C LYS A 157 -18.20 -5.77 3.74
N LYS A 158 -18.52 -6.40 4.85
CA LYS A 158 -18.23 -7.83 5.08
C LYS A 158 -19.19 -8.71 4.27
N GLY A 159 -18.68 -9.77 3.67
CA GLY A 159 -19.45 -10.74 2.87
C GLY A 159 -18.55 -11.85 2.34
N SER A 160 -19.01 -12.57 1.28
CA SER A 160 -18.22 -13.62 0.65
C SER A 160 -16.93 -13.11 0.02
N TYR A 161 -16.97 -11.89 -0.48
CA TYR A 161 -15.81 -11.13 -0.93
C TYR A 161 -15.80 -9.81 -0.19
N TRP A 162 -14.69 -9.46 0.39
CA TRP A 162 -14.57 -8.19 1.09
C TRP A 162 -14.46 -7.06 0.09
N ALA A 163 -15.18 -5.99 0.37
CA ALA A 163 -15.18 -4.76 -0.41
C ALA A 163 -15.27 -3.57 0.54
N SER A 164 -14.71 -2.45 0.16
CA SER A 164 -14.72 -1.23 0.96
C SER A 164 -15.05 0.00 0.12
N SER A 165 -15.31 1.10 0.81
CA SER A 165 -15.40 2.41 0.17
C SER A 165 -14.05 3.13 0.06
N LEU A 166 -12.92 2.46 0.34
CA LEU A 166 -11.59 3.06 0.19
C LEU A 166 -11.36 3.46 -1.26
N ASN A 167 -11.08 4.72 -1.50
CA ASN A 167 -10.76 5.25 -2.81
C ASN A 167 -9.47 4.64 -3.36
N HIS A 168 -9.46 4.34 -4.65
CA HIS A 168 -8.25 3.89 -5.34
C HIS A 168 -7.52 5.06 -5.96
N ILE A 169 -6.38 5.43 -5.40
CA ILE A 169 -5.53 6.50 -5.91
C ILE A 169 -4.77 6.00 -7.14
N VAL A 170 -5.06 6.61 -8.29
CA VAL A 170 -4.41 6.28 -9.57
C VAL A 170 -3.13 7.08 -9.76
N ILE A 171 -3.14 8.35 -9.38
CA ILE A 171 -1.97 9.25 -9.45
C ILE A 171 -1.84 10.00 -8.13
N ARG A 172 -0.67 9.90 -7.50
CA ARG A 172 -0.29 10.71 -6.35
C ARG A 172 0.63 11.85 -6.79
N TYR A 173 0.70 12.90 -5.97
CA TYR A 173 1.64 14.00 -6.20
C TYR A 173 3.11 13.52 -6.24
N ALA A 174 3.45 12.51 -5.44
CA ALA A 174 4.77 11.85 -5.51
C ALA A 174 5.08 11.31 -6.92
N ASP A 175 4.09 10.73 -7.61
CA ASP A 175 4.25 10.21 -8.97
C ASP A 175 4.55 11.35 -9.95
N VAL A 176 3.87 12.49 -9.80
CA VAL A 176 4.11 13.70 -10.60
C VAL A 176 5.54 14.22 -10.40
N LEU A 177 6.03 14.23 -9.16
CA LEU A 177 7.41 14.63 -8.84
C LEU A 177 8.43 13.70 -9.49
N LEU A 178 8.20 12.39 -9.44
CA LEU A 178 9.09 11.39 -10.05
C LEU A 178 9.07 11.48 -11.58
N MET A 179 7.91 11.60 -12.21
CA MET A 179 7.79 11.82 -13.66
C MET A 179 8.53 13.08 -14.10
N ARG A 180 8.46 14.14 -13.31
CA ARG A 180 9.20 15.37 -13.59
C ARG A 180 10.71 15.16 -13.47
N ALA A 181 11.17 14.50 -12.42
CA ALA A 181 12.58 14.20 -12.22
C ALA A 181 13.15 13.39 -13.40
N GLU A 182 12.44 12.36 -13.84
CA GLU A 182 12.81 11.57 -15.01
C GLU A 182 12.89 12.42 -16.27
N ALA A 183 11.88 13.27 -16.52
CA ALA A 183 11.88 14.15 -17.68
C ALA A 183 13.05 15.13 -17.68
N LEU A 184 13.43 15.71 -16.53
CA LEU A 184 14.57 16.61 -16.41
C LEU A 184 15.89 15.88 -16.70
N ILE A 185 16.08 14.69 -16.16
CA ILE A 185 17.25 13.85 -16.43
C ILE A 185 17.38 13.56 -17.95
N GLN A 186 16.28 13.24 -18.63
CA GLN A 186 16.27 12.98 -20.06
C GLN A 186 16.57 14.22 -20.90
N LEU A 187 16.24 15.39 -20.39
CA LEU A 187 16.53 16.67 -21.06
C LEU A 187 17.92 17.22 -20.73
N ASN A 188 18.70 16.56 -19.85
CA ASN A 188 19.96 17.03 -19.28
C ASN A 188 19.82 18.40 -18.58
N ASP A 189 18.72 18.62 -17.85
CA ASP A 189 18.37 19.86 -17.18
C ASP A 189 18.50 19.75 -15.65
#